data_75be153530c9178f92a7aceb1c72c1d3
#
_entry.id   75be153530c9178f92a7aceb1c72c1d3
#
_cell.length_a   1.000
_cell.length_b   1.000
_cell.length_c   1.000
_cell.angle_alpha   90.00
_cell.angle_beta   90.00
_cell.angle_gamma   90.00
#
_symmetry.space_group_name_H-M   'P 1'
#
loop_
_entity.id
_entity.type
_entity.pdbx_description
1 polymer ?
#
loop_
_entity_poly.entity_id
_entity_poly.type
_entity_poly.pdbx_seq_one_letter_code
_entity_poly.pdbx_strand_id
1 'polypeptide(L)'
;MGRDRDSRRLEELFSQHERELGRFVAQLVHSRQLADDLVQETFLAAWRSRADLEDVRDPRAWLYGIARNRVLMYLRGWRRAIAAYERFIERSVPIPQDEADAYAVRDLMARTLSPDERAVIVLFHLHGFRADEIADISGKSHDAVRKQLERARAKLARAHAGPGDVGAGVGG
;
A
#
# COMPACT_ATOMS: atom_id res chain seq x y z
N MET A 1 -24.79 10.15 23.92
CA MET A 1 -25.19 10.65 22.57
C MET A 1 -24.01 10.72 21.60
N GLY A 2 -22.79 11.09 21.99
CA GLY A 2 -21.62 11.16 21.07
C GLY A 2 -21.25 9.81 20.44
N ARG A 3 -21.06 8.77 21.22
CA ARG A 3 -20.61 7.44 20.74
C ARG A 3 -21.45 6.82 19.64
N ASP A 4 -22.75 7.05 19.64
CA ASP A 4 -23.68 6.51 18.64
C ASP A 4 -23.57 7.28 17.32
N ARG A 5 -23.28 8.56 17.39
CA ARG A 5 -23.03 9.43 16.24
C ARG A 5 -21.71 9.08 15.56
N ASP A 6 -20.64 8.87 16.35
CA ASP A 6 -19.32 8.51 15.83
C ASP A 6 -19.34 7.14 15.16
N SER A 7 -20.10 6.20 15.74
CA SER A 7 -20.28 4.87 15.18
C SER A 7 -20.96 4.92 13.80
N ARG A 8 -22.07 5.64 13.66
CA ARG A 8 -22.77 5.81 12.37
C ARG A 8 -21.89 6.50 11.34
N ARG A 9 -21.19 7.55 11.73
CA ARG A 9 -20.28 8.28 10.82
C ARG A 9 -19.16 7.38 10.31
N LEU A 10 -18.61 6.50 11.16
CA LEU A 10 -17.60 5.53 10.75
C LEU A 10 -18.19 4.46 9.83
N GLU A 11 -19.38 3.94 10.12
CA GLU A 11 -20.08 2.98 9.26
C GLU A 11 -20.35 3.55 7.87
N GLU A 12 -20.81 4.79 7.78
CA GLU A 12 -21.02 5.50 6.53
C GLU A 12 -19.71 5.67 5.77
N LEU A 13 -18.66 6.13 6.44
CA LEU A 13 -17.34 6.31 5.85
C LEU A 13 -16.78 4.99 5.30
N PHE A 14 -16.91 3.92 6.06
CA PHE A 14 -16.43 2.61 5.65
C PHE A 14 -17.25 2.08 4.46
N SER A 15 -18.57 2.15 4.51
CA SER A 15 -19.45 1.75 3.41
C SER A 15 -19.15 2.48 2.09
N GLN A 16 -18.81 3.77 2.17
CA GLN A 16 -18.47 4.58 1.00
C GLN A 16 -17.11 4.17 0.40
N HIS A 17 -16.15 3.73 1.22
CA HIS A 17 -14.77 3.52 0.80
C HIS A 17 -14.31 2.06 0.83
N GLU A 18 -15.11 1.11 1.33
CA GLU A 18 -14.74 -0.30 1.50
C GLU A 18 -14.15 -0.92 0.23
N ARG A 19 -14.82 -0.73 -0.91
CA ARG A 19 -14.37 -1.28 -2.19
C ARG A 19 -13.02 -0.72 -2.63
N GLU A 20 -12.84 0.59 -2.52
CA GLU A 20 -11.59 1.25 -2.90
C GLU A 20 -10.46 0.89 -1.94
N LEU A 21 -10.77 0.83 -0.65
CA LEU A 21 -9.83 0.42 0.39
C LEU A 21 -9.37 -1.03 0.17
N GLY A 22 -10.32 -1.92 -0.17
CA GLY A 22 -10.02 -3.30 -0.53
C GLY A 22 -9.07 -3.40 -1.73
N ARG A 23 -9.28 -2.59 -2.78
CA ARG A 23 -8.37 -2.51 -3.93
C ARG A 23 -6.98 -2.02 -3.51
N PHE A 24 -6.91 -0.97 -2.68
CA PHE A 24 -5.65 -0.45 -2.16
C PHE A 24 -4.85 -1.53 -1.43
N VAL A 25 -5.48 -2.24 -0.49
CA VAL A 25 -4.83 -3.30 0.26
C VAL A 25 -4.40 -4.44 -0.66
N ALA A 26 -5.28 -4.89 -1.59
CA ALA A 26 -4.99 -5.96 -2.54
C ALA A 26 -3.81 -5.65 -3.49
N GLN A 27 -3.53 -4.38 -3.76
CA GLN A 27 -2.37 -3.96 -4.55
C GLN A 27 -1.05 -4.02 -3.77
N LEU A 28 -1.12 -4.06 -2.45
CA LEU A 28 0.06 -4.11 -1.58
C LEU A 28 0.40 -5.52 -1.10
N VAL A 29 -0.57 -6.44 -1.14
CA VAL A 29 -0.40 -7.84 -0.74
C VAL A 29 -0.72 -8.78 -1.90
N HIS A 30 -0.20 -10.03 -1.85
CA HIS A 30 -0.34 -10.99 -2.96
C HIS A 30 -1.46 -12.01 -2.76
N SER A 31 -2.25 -11.90 -1.69
CA SER A 31 -3.34 -12.80 -1.36
C SER A 31 -4.63 -12.01 -1.17
N ARG A 32 -5.70 -12.41 -1.89
CA ARG A 32 -7.02 -11.82 -1.74
C ARG A 32 -7.57 -12.03 -0.33
N GLN A 33 -7.44 -13.24 0.20
CA GLN A 33 -7.86 -13.54 1.56
C GLN A 33 -7.15 -12.65 2.58
N LEU A 34 -5.83 -12.48 2.44
CA LEU A 34 -5.07 -11.57 3.30
C LEU A 34 -5.52 -10.12 3.15
N ALA A 35 -5.87 -9.68 1.93
CA ALA A 35 -6.39 -8.33 1.72
C ALA A 35 -7.72 -8.14 2.47
N ASP A 36 -8.62 -9.10 2.39
CA ASP A 36 -9.91 -9.08 3.08
C ASP A 36 -9.72 -9.04 4.61
N ASP A 37 -8.81 -9.85 5.14
CA ASP A 37 -8.46 -9.86 6.58
C ASP A 37 -7.89 -8.50 7.04
N LEU A 38 -6.99 -7.91 6.26
CA LEU A 38 -6.40 -6.61 6.59
C LEU A 38 -7.40 -5.44 6.48
N VAL A 39 -8.39 -5.54 5.59
CA VAL A 39 -9.52 -4.60 5.52
C VAL A 39 -10.38 -4.71 6.77
N GLN A 40 -10.69 -5.92 7.23
CA GLN A 40 -11.41 -6.13 8.50
C GLN A 40 -10.62 -5.60 9.70
N GLU A 41 -9.32 -5.87 9.77
CA GLU A 41 -8.45 -5.31 10.81
C GLU A 41 -8.41 -3.78 10.77
N THR A 42 -8.45 -3.19 9.57
CA THR A 42 -8.53 -1.74 9.39
C THR A 42 -9.81 -1.19 9.97
N PHE A 43 -10.95 -1.82 9.69
CA PHE A 43 -12.23 -1.43 10.26
C PHE A 43 -12.23 -1.53 11.79
N LEU A 44 -11.73 -2.63 12.35
CA LEU A 44 -11.64 -2.80 13.81
C LEU A 44 -10.71 -1.76 14.46
N ALA A 45 -9.63 -1.38 13.79
CA ALA A 45 -8.75 -0.32 14.28
C ALA A 45 -9.41 1.06 14.22
N ALA A 46 -10.07 1.37 13.11
CA ALA A 46 -10.85 2.59 12.95
C ALA A 46 -11.97 2.68 13.98
N TRP A 47 -12.65 1.57 14.26
CA TRP A 47 -13.69 1.50 15.29
C TRP A 47 -13.18 1.85 16.70
N ARG A 48 -11.97 1.38 17.02
CA ARG A 48 -11.35 1.69 18.33
C ARG A 48 -10.96 3.16 18.44
N SER A 49 -10.60 3.80 17.33
CA SER A 49 -10.20 5.21 17.25
C SER A 49 -11.31 6.13 16.72
N ARG A 50 -12.57 5.68 16.72
CA ARG A 50 -13.67 6.45 16.10
C ARG A 50 -13.95 7.79 16.78
N ALA A 51 -13.60 7.93 18.05
CA ALA A 51 -13.71 9.21 18.76
C ALA A 51 -12.80 10.29 18.15
N ASP A 52 -11.67 9.89 17.56
CA ASP A 52 -10.73 10.81 16.93
C ASP A 52 -11.28 11.34 15.60
N LEU A 53 -12.32 10.69 15.03
CA LEU A 53 -12.89 11.04 13.73
C LEU A 53 -13.57 12.43 13.71
N GLU A 54 -13.98 12.95 14.87
CA GLU A 54 -14.56 14.30 14.96
C GLU A 54 -13.53 15.38 14.62
N ASP A 55 -12.27 15.17 15.00
CA ASP A 55 -11.17 16.12 14.82
C ASP A 55 -10.41 15.90 13.49
N VAL A 56 -10.77 14.86 12.73
CA VAL A 56 -10.08 14.51 11.49
C VAL A 56 -10.53 15.44 10.36
N ARG A 57 -9.56 16.14 9.77
CA ARG A 57 -9.77 17.05 8.64
C ARG A 57 -10.22 16.31 7.37
N ASP A 58 -9.61 15.17 7.08
CA ASP A 58 -9.93 14.31 5.95
C ASP A 58 -10.18 12.87 6.42
N PRO A 59 -11.44 12.47 6.62
CA PRO A 59 -11.80 11.13 7.04
C PRO A 59 -11.35 10.02 6.09
N ARG A 60 -11.33 10.29 4.77
CA ARG A 60 -10.84 9.34 3.77
C ARG A 60 -9.34 9.10 3.95
N ALA A 61 -8.54 10.15 4.01
CA ALA A 61 -7.10 10.05 4.23
C ALA A 61 -6.78 9.35 5.56
N TRP A 62 -7.52 9.66 6.62
CA TRP A 62 -7.39 8.99 7.92
C TRP A 62 -7.63 7.48 7.83
N LEU A 63 -8.68 7.03 7.15
CA LEU A 63 -8.98 5.61 6.96
C LEU A 63 -7.88 4.90 6.17
N TYR A 64 -7.38 5.53 5.10
CA TYR A 64 -6.24 5.00 4.33
C TYR A 64 -4.94 4.97 5.14
N GLY A 65 -4.75 5.91 6.07
CA GLY A 65 -3.64 5.90 7.02
C GLY A 65 -3.64 4.67 7.91
N ILE A 66 -4.82 4.32 8.45
CA ILE A 66 -4.99 3.11 9.26
C ILE A 66 -4.71 1.86 8.42
N ALA A 67 -5.29 1.75 7.22
CA ALA A 67 -5.10 0.61 6.32
C ALA A 67 -3.62 0.44 5.94
N ARG A 68 -2.96 1.52 5.53
CA ARG A 68 -1.53 1.53 5.22
C ARG A 68 -0.71 1.01 6.40
N ASN A 69 -0.97 1.48 7.60
CA ASN A 69 -0.23 1.06 8.78
C ASN A 69 -0.44 -0.44 9.06
N ARG A 70 -1.65 -0.98 8.91
CA ARG A 70 -1.92 -2.41 9.05
C ARG A 70 -1.13 -3.24 8.05
N VAL A 71 -1.18 -2.87 6.77
CA VAL A 71 -0.41 -3.54 5.72
C VAL A 71 1.10 -3.50 6.01
N LEU A 72 1.64 -2.33 6.36
CA LEU A 72 3.06 -2.20 6.63
C LEU A 72 3.52 -2.96 7.87
N MET A 73 2.69 -3.04 8.90
CA MET A 73 2.95 -3.86 10.09
C MET A 73 2.99 -5.35 9.73
N TYR A 74 2.01 -5.82 8.96
CA TYR A 74 1.97 -7.19 8.48
C TYR A 74 3.22 -7.53 7.65
N LEU A 75 3.54 -6.73 6.64
CA LEU A 75 4.69 -6.97 5.76
C LEU A 75 6.03 -6.91 6.49
N ARG A 76 6.16 -6.08 7.53
CA ARG A 76 7.36 -6.06 8.39
C ARG A 76 7.45 -7.30 9.29
N GLY A 77 6.32 -7.75 9.83
CA GLY A 77 6.24 -9.00 10.61
C GLY A 77 6.61 -10.21 9.76
N TRP A 78 6.03 -10.30 8.56
CA TRP A 78 6.30 -11.35 7.58
C TRP A 78 7.79 -11.41 7.17
N ARG A 79 8.39 -10.27 6.86
CA ARG A 79 9.84 -10.21 6.54
C ARG A 79 10.71 -10.73 7.66
N ARG A 80 10.38 -10.40 8.92
CA ARG A 80 11.12 -10.92 10.09
C ARG A 80 10.94 -12.43 10.26
N ALA A 81 9.73 -12.93 10.03
CA ALA A 81 9.43 -14.36 10.09
C ALA A 81 10.15 -15.12 8.99
N ILE A 82 10.15 -14.62 7.74
CA ILE A 82 10.91 -15.21 6.62
C ILE A 82 12.39 -15.18 6.91
N ALA A 83 12.97 -14.07 7.31
CA ALA A 83 14.41 -13.99 7.63
C ALA A 83 14.83 -14.95 8.75
N ALA A 84 13.92 -15.29 9.66
CA ALA A 84 14.13 -16.34 10.64
C ALA A 84 14.00 -17.75 10.05
N TYR A 85 13.17 -17.91 9.02
CA TYR A 85 12.82 -19.19 8.39
C TYR A 85 13.68 -19.54 7.18
N GLU A 86 14.20 -18.56 6.44
CA GLU A 86 15.13 -18.73 5.28
C GLU A 86 16.43 -19.41 5.63
N ARG A 87 16.75 -19.53 6.92
CA ARG A 87 17.82 -20.43 7.36
C ARG A 87 17.50 -21.92 7.16
N PHE A 88 16.27 -22.26 6.81
CA PHE A 88 15.80 -23.65 6.79
C PHE A 88 15.13 -24.14 5.50
N ILE A 89 14.63 -23.29 4.57
CA ILE A 89 13.94 -23.75 3.35
C ILE A 89 14.03 -22.76 2.18
N GLU A 90 14.56 -23.25 1.05
CA GLU A 90 14.34 -22.71 -0.31
C GLU A 90 12.91 -23.01 -0.74
N ARG A 91 12.07 -22.01 -1.01
CA ARG A 91 10.78 -22.24 -1.67
C ARG A 91 10.15 -21.05 -2.36
N SER A 92 9.77 -21.31 -3.64
CA SER A 92 8.85 -20.50 -4.44
C SER A 92 7.41 -20.75 -4.01
N VAL A 93 6.62 -19.70 -3.82
CA VAL A 93 5.17 -19.80 -3.59
C VAL A 93 4.48 -19.79 -4.95
N PRO A 94 3.58 -20.74 -5.28
CA PRO A 94 2.85 -20.78 -6.54
C PRO A 94 1.85 -19.61 -6.65
N ILE A 95 1.74 -19.06 -7.86
CA ILE A 95 0.95 -17.87 -8.20
C ILE A 95 -0.24 -18.28 -9.06
N PRO A 96 -1.47 -17.83 -8.74
CA PRO A 96 -2.63 -18.04 -9.62
C PRO A 96 -2.55 -17.22 -10.90
N GLN A 97 -2.90 -17.81 -12.06
CA GLN A 97 -2.64 -17.28 -13.41
C GLN A 97 -3.72 -16.35 -14.00
N ASP A 98 -4.79 -16.01 -13.30
CA ASP A 98 -5.97 -15.37 -13.91
C ASP A 98 -5.91 -13.82 -14.02
N GLU A 99 -4.82 -13.18 -13.63
CA GLU A 99 -4.62 -11.71 -13.74
C GLU A 99 -3.18 -11.38 -14.18
N ALA A 100 -2.71 -11.97 -15.26
CA ALA A 100 -1.29 -11.96 -15.63
C ALA A 100 -0.65 -10.56 -15.69
N ASP A 101 -1.32 -9.57 -16.31
CA ASP A 101 -0.76 -8.22 -16.46
C ASP A 101 -0.78 -7.43 -15.14
N ALA A 102 -1.88 -7.44 -14.42
CA ALA A 102 -1.98 -6.79 -13.11
C ALA A 102 -1.03 -7.45 -12.09
N TYR A 103 -0.82 -8.76 -12.23
CA TYR A 103 0.13 -9.51 -11.44
C TYR A 103 1.57 -9.10 -11.76
N ALA A 104 1.93 -9.00 -13.04
CA ALA A 104 3.28 -8.62 -13.46
C ALA A 104 3.69 -7.24 -12.92
N VAL A 105 2.79 -6.27 -12.95
CA VAL A 105 3.02 -4.93 -12.37
C VAL A 105 3.17 -5.00 -10.85
N ARG A 106 2.31 -5.74 -10.16
CA ARG A 106 2.41 -5.93 -8.70
C ARG A 106 3.71 -6.62 -8.30
N ASP A 107 4.09 -7.65 -9.03
CA ASP A 107 5.32 -8.40 -8.79
C ASP A 107 6.56 -7.53 -9.06
N LEU A 108 6.58 -6.76 -10.15
CA LEU A 108 7.64 -5.78 -10.42
C LEU A 108 7.76 -4.78 -9.27
N MET A 109 6.65 -4.20 -8.82
CA MET A 109 6.66 -3.27 -7.68
C MET A 109 7.15 -3.95 -6.40
N ALA A 110 6.77 -5.22 -6.17
CA ALA A 110 7.15 -5.95 -4.96
C ALA A 110 8.65 -6.26 -4.90
N ARG A 111 9.27 -6.56 -6.05
CA ARG A 111 10.71 -6.83 -6.14
C ARG A 111 11.55 -5.56 -6.13
N THR A 112 11.00 -4.46 -6.64
CA THR A 112 11.75 -3.22 -6.89
C THR A 112 11.63 -2.21 -5.76
N LEU A 113 10.45 -2.14 -5.11
CA LEU A 113 10.11 -1.13 -4.13
C LEU A 113 9.97 -1.72 -2.73
N SER A 114 10.37 -0.95 -1.73
CA SER A 114 9.99 -1.25 -0.36
C SER A 114 8.46 -1.17 -0.19
N PRO A 115 7.88 -1.84 0.82
CA PRO A 115 6.44 -1.75 1.08
C PRO A 115 5.92 -0.32 1.22
N ASP A 116 6.71 0.55 1.83
CA ASP A 116 6.36 1.95 2.02
C ASP A 116 6.40 2.74 0.70
N GLU A 117 7.39 2.50 -0.16
CA GLU A 117 7.45 3.09 -1.51
C GLU A 117 6.28 2.62 -2.37
N ARG A 118 5.91 1.34 -2.30
CA ARG A 118 4.72 0.80 -2.99
C ARG A 118 3.45 1.50 -2.55
N ALA A 119 3.25 1.63 -1.23
CA ALA A 119 2.06 2.30 -0.70
C ALA A 119 1.93 3.73 -1.24
N VAL A 120 3.02 4.50 -1.27
CA VAL A 120 3.02 5.87 -1.79
C VAL A 120 2.74 5.91 -3.30
N ILE A 121 3.32 5.01 -4.10
CA ILE A 121 3.05 4.90 -5.54
C ILE A 121 1.58 4.54 -5.80
N VAL A 122 1.04 3.58 -5.07
CA VAL A 122 -0.36 3.14 -5.21
C VAL A 122 -1.33 4.25 -4.82
N LEU A 123 -1.10 4.94 -3.70
CA LEU A 123 -1.93 6.07 -3.27
C LEU A 123 -1.94 7.19 -4.31
N PHE A 124 -0.79 7.54 -4.86
CA PHE A 124 -0.66 8.64 -5.82
C PHE A 124 -1.27 8.28 -7.19
N HIS A 125 -0.85 7.16 -7.78
CA HIS A 125 -1.18 6.82 -9.18
C HIS A 125 -2.52 6.11 -9.35
N LEU A 126 -2.96 5.32 -8.38
CA LEU A 126 -4.15 4.47 -8.51
C LEU A 126 -5.34 4.98 -7.68
N HIS A 127 -5.08 5.67 -6.59
CA HIS A 127 -6.14 6.20 -5.71
C HIS A 127 -6.28 7.72 -5.77
N GLY A 128 -5.44 8.41 -6.57
CA GLY A 128 -5.55 9.83 -6.87
C GLY A 128 -5.29 10.76 -5.68
N PHE A 129 -4.61 10.30 -4.64
CA PHE A 129 -4.20 11.17 -3.54
C PHE A 129 -3.05 12.08 -3.98
N ARG A 130 -3.13 13.35 -3.58
CA ARG A 130 -2.06 14.32 -3.79
C ARG A 130 -0.91 14.09 -2.80
N ALA A 131 0.24 14.66 -3.08
CA ALA A 131 1.42 14.48 -2.24
C ALA A 131 1.25 15.04 -0.81
N ASP A 132 0.46 16.11 -0.64
CA ASP A 132 0.11 16.66 0.67
C ASP A 132 -0.82 15.72 1.45
N GLU A 133 -1.82 15.14 0.80
CA GLU A 133 -2.72 14.14 1.41
C GLU A 133 -1.95 12.86 1.80
N ILE A 134 -1.01 12.43 0.95
CA ILE A 134 -0.13 11.28 1.26
C ILE A 134 0.82 11.61 2.43
N ALA A 135 1.23 12.86 2.57
CA ALA A 135 2.00 13.29 3.73
C ALA A 135 1.20 13.09 5.02
N ASP A 136 -0.06 13.51 5.04
CA ASP A 136 -0.98 13.29 6.17
C ASP A 136 -1.22 11.79 6.43
N ILE A 137 -1.51 10.99 5.37
CA ILE A 137 -1.69 9.53 5.45
C ILE A 137 -0.47 8.83 6.03
N SER A 138 0.73 9.27 5.67
CA SER A 138 1.99 8.59 6.01
C SER A 138 2.69 9.13 7.24
N GLY A 139 2.26 10.27 7.77
CA GLY A 139 2.95 10.99 8.85
C GLY A 139 4.31 11.54 8.45
N LYS A 140 4.50 11.86 7.16
CA LYS A 140 5.75 12.39 6.59
C LYS A 140 5.58 13.85 6.17
N SER A 141 6.69 14.55 5.93
CA SER A 141 6.63 15.85 5.31
C SER A 141 6.29 15.74 3.82
N HIS A 142 5.67 16.75 3.25
CA HIS A 142 5.35 16.84 1.82
C HIS A 142 6.59 16.62 0.93
N ASP A 143 7.72 17.24 1.29
CA ASP A 143 8.98 17.08 0.56
C ASP A 143 9.53 15.64 0.63
N ALA A 144 9.37 14.96 1.77
CA ALA A 144 9.75 13.55 1.91
C ALA A 144 8.91 12.65 0.99
N VAL A 145 7.61 12.90 0.88
CA VAL A 145 6.72 12.18 -0.03
C VAL A 145 7.10 12.42 -1.49
N ARG A 146 7.35 13.66 -1.89
CA ARG A 146 7.79 13.98 -3.25
C ARG A 146 9.08 13.27 -3.63
N LYS A 147 10.11 13.36 -2.77
CA LYS A 147 11.39 12.66 -2.96
C LYS A 147 11.21 11.13 -3.00
N GLN A 148 10.27 10.59 -2.21
CA GLN A 148 9.96 9.17 -2.22
C GLN A 148 9.31 8.75 -3.53
N LEU A 149 8.35 9.52 -4.06
CA LEU A 149 7.72 9.30 -5.37
C LEU A 149 8.76 9.32 -6.50
N GLU A 150 9.64 10.32 -6.53
CA GLU A 150 10.69 10.44 -7.53
C GLU A 150 11.64 9.22 -7.51
N ARG A 151 12.11 8.82 -6.32
CA ARG A 151 12.99 7.64 -6.16
C ARG A 151 12.29 6.35 -6.57
N ALA A 152 11.04 6.16 -6.18
CA ALA A 152 10.28 4.97 -6.53
C ALA A 152 10.05 4.87 -8.04
N ARG A 153 9.69 5.96 -8.71
CA ARG A 153 9.57 6.02 -10.17
C ARG A 153 10.89 5.69 -10.87
N ALA A 154 11.98 6.26 -10.41
CA ALA A 154 13.31 5.98 -10.98
C ALA A 154 13.72 4.51 -10.82
N LYS A 155 13.38 3.87 -9.70
CA LYS A 155 13.60 2.43 -9.49
C LYS A 155 12.79 1.60 -10.46
N LEU A 156 11.49 1.90 -10.63
CA LEU A 156 10.61 1.18 -11.54
C LEU A 156 11.05 1.35 -13.01
N ALA A 157 11.42 2.56 -13.42
CA ALA A 157 11.91 2.82 -14.77
C ALA A 157 13.16 1.99 -15.09
N ARG A 158 14.12 1.93 -14.16
CA ARG A 158 15.33 1.10 -14.33
C ARG A 158 15.00 -0.39 -14.38
N ALA A 159 14.09 -0.86 -13.55
CA ALA A 159 13.68 -2.25 -13.51
C ALA A 159 12.92 -2.66 -14.78
N HIS A 160 12.17 -1.73 -15.39
CA HIS A 160 11.45 -1.96 -16.63
C HIS A 160 12.38 -1.95 -17.86
N ALA A 161 13.41 -1.08 -17.89
CA ALA A 161 14.35 -0.99 -19.00
C ALA A 161 15.24 -2.25 -19.17
N GLY A 162 15.34 -3.11 -18.15
CA GLY A 162 16.17 -4.32 -18.18
C GLY A 162 17.68 -4.01 -18.24
N PRO A 163 18.56 -5.02 -18.11
CA PRO A 163 20.01 -4.84 -18.25
C PRO A 163 20.50 -4.72 -19.71
N GLY A 164 19.60 -4.55 -20.69
CA GLY A 164 19.88 -4.70 -22.13
C GLY A 164 19.87 -3.43 -22.98
N ASP A 165 19.51 -2.24 -22.49
CA ASP A 165 19.39 -1.03 -23.33
C ASP A 165 20.46 0.04 -23.06
N VAL A 166 21.64 -0.38 -22.65
CA VAL A 166 22.81 0.51 -22.56
C VAL A 166 23.88 0.02 -23.54
N GLY A 167 23.67 0.23 -24.84
CA GLY A 167 24.76 -0.07 -25.73
C GLY A 167 24.42 -0.33 -27.20
N ALA A 168 23.61 0.49 -27.86
CA ALA A 168 23.58 0.56 -29.30
C ALA A 168 23.57 2.03 -29.74
N GLY A 169 24.69 2.68 -29.61
CA GLY A 169 24.88 4.03 -30.10
C GLY A 169 26.35 4.35 -30.29
N VAL A 170 26.73 4.33 -31.55
CA VAL A 170 27.91 4.96 -32.15
C VAL A 170 29.13 4.06 -32.40
N GLY A 171 29.19 3.61 -33.59
CA GLY A 171 30.39 3.14 -34.29
C GLY A 171 30.14 3.25 -35.79
N GLY A 172 30.59 4.34 -36.40
CA GLY A 172 30.59 4.47 -37.87
C GLY A 172 30.84 5.92 -38.25
#